data_a477d4e19d93571e39366b6f845f45f5
#
_entry.id   a477d4e19d93571e39366b6f845f45f5
#
_cell.length_a   1.000
_cell.length_b   1.000
_cell.length_c   1.000
_cell.angle_alpha   90.00
_cell.angle_beta   90.00
_cell.angle_gamma   90.00
#
_symmetry.space_group_name_H-M   'P 1'
#
loop_
_entity.id
_entity.type
_entity.pdbx_description
1 polymer ?
#
loop_
_entity_poly.entity_id
_entity_poly.type
_entity_poly.pdbx_seq_one_letter_code
_entity_poly.pdbx_strand_id
1 'polypeptide(L)'
;LGTGIIPNNYMSNFDPHAGRALSVVPGKRVPTSMAPMLVLQDEKPVYALGLPGGLRIFPSALQAIVNLIDHDMTLQQAVEAPRIWTQGQEVELEDGLAAQKPGLEALGHQVKLVPHIGGGMNAISFGETMTGAACWRADGTVLALGGGLARPGVRFWPDKAPEDEEDAAAG
;
A
#
# COMPACT_ATOMS: atom_id res chain seq x y z
N LEU A 1 -11.74 -1.81 29.29
CA LEU A 1 -12.68 -1.49 28.19
C LEU A 1 -13.70 -0.47 28.73
N GLY A 2 -14.20 0.44 27.91
CA GLY A 2 -15.08 1.53 28.34
C GLY A 2 -14.44 2.93 28.19
N THR A 3 -13.21 3.00 27.71
CA THR A 3 -12.51 4.26 27.48
C THR A 3 -12.83 4.89 26.11
N GLY A 4 -13.47 4.15 25.19
CA GLY A 4 -13.65 4.55 23.80
C GLY A 4 -12.37 4.53 22.96
N ILE A 5 -11.24 4.13 23.55
CA ILE A 5 -9.94 4.05 22.85
C ILE A 5 -9.79 2.65 22.25
N ILE A 6 -9.50 2.58 20.96
CA ILE A 6 -9.16 1.34 20.27
C ILE A 6 -7.68 1.06 20.51
N PRO A 7 -7.29 -0.03 21.21
CA PRO A 7 -5.90 -0.39 21.39
C PRO A 7 -5.24 -0.75 20.06
N ASN A 8 -3.94 -0.47 19.94
CA ASN A 8 -3.16 -0.96 18.82
C ASN A 8 -2.85 -2.46 18.97
N ASN A 9 -2.38 -3.09 17.90
CA ASN A 9 -2.01 -4.50 17.86
C ASN A 9 -0.48 -4.72 17.73
N TYR A 10 0.34 -3.75 18.12
CA TYR A 10 1.79 -3.83 17.93
C TYR A 10 2.46 -5.04 18.57
N MET A 11 1.88 -5.60 19.62
CA MET A 11 2.41 -6.82 20.23
C MET A 11 2.53 -7.99 19.25
N SER A 12 1.74 -8.01 18.18
CA SER A 12 1.83 -9.02 17.13
C SER A 12 3.12 -8.96 16.31
N ASN A 13 3.88 -7.87 16.40
CA ASN A 13 5.19 -7.73 15.76
C ASN A 13 6.33 -8.40 16.54
N PHE A 14 6.11 -8.82 17.78
CA PHE A 14 7.04 -9.64 18.51
C PHE A 14 6.91 -11.13 18.12
N ASP A 15 8.03 -11.85 18.21
CA ASP A 15 8.02 -13.31 18.13
C ASP A 15 7.56 -13.89 19.49
N PRO A 16 6.50 -14.69 19.51
CA PRO A 16 6.02 -15.31 20.75
C PRO A 16 6.97 -16.38 21.31
N HIS A 17 7.92 -16.87 20.51
CA HIS A 17 8.87 -17.89 20.94
C HIS A 17 10.06 -17.25 21.65
N ALA A 18 10.43 -17.80 22.79
CA ALA A 18 11.57 -17.31 23.57
C ALA A 18 12.91 -17.54 22.85
N GLY A 19 13.89 -16.70 23.13
CA GLY A 19 15.27 -16.85 22.68
C GLY A 19 15.57 -16.38 21.24
N ARG A 20 14.60 -15.79 20.54
CA ARG A 20 14.79 -15.23 19.21
C ARG A 20 15.03 -13.73 19.25
N ALA A 21 15.52 -13.18 18.15
CA ALA A 21 15.84 -11.74 18.05
C ALA A 21 14.65 -10.84 18.38
N LEU A 22 13.45 -11.23 17.98
CA LEU A 22 12.22 -10.46 18.20
C LEU A 22 11.34 -11.01 19.33
N SER A 23 11.84 -11.91 20.18
CA SER A 23 11.08 -12.44 21.31
C SER A 23 10.62 -11.34 22.26
N VAL A 24 9.44 -11.56 22.85
CA VAL A 24 8.90 -10.69 23.91
C VAL A 24 9.83 -10.74 25.13
N VAL A 25 10.35 -9.60 25.52
CA VAL A 25 11.21 -9.43 26.70
C VAL A 25 10.85 -8.12 27.41
N PRO A 26 10.82 -8.06 28.74
CA PRO A 26 10.55 -6.82 29.46
C PRO A 26 11.50 -5.67 29.04
N GLY A 27 10.95 -4.49 28.86
CA GLY A 27 11.71 -3.31 28.44
C GLY A 27 12.13 -3.26 26.98
N LYS A 28 11.85 -4.28 26.18
CA LYS A 28 12.19 -4.31 24.76
C LYS A 28 11.21 -3.50 23.93
N ARG A 29 11.77 -2.70 22.99
CA ARG A 29 10.96 -1.98 22.00
C ARG A 29 10.42 -2.94 20.95
N VAL A 30 9.15 -2.78 20.61
CA VAL A 30 8.53 -3.51 19.51
C VAL A 30 9.09 -3.01 18.17
N PRO A 31 9.41 -3.90 17.22
CA PRO A 31 9.71 -3.50 15.85
C PRO A 31 8.46 -2.95 15.18
N THR A 32 8.65 -2.03 14.23
CA THR A 32 7.55 -1.47 13.44
C THR A 32 7.84 -1.60 11.95
N SER A 33 6.79 -1.83 11.18
CA SER A 33 6.80 -1.77 9.72
C SER A 33 6.29 -0.42 9.18
N MET A 34 5.92 0.52 10.06
CA MET A 34 5.49 1.85 9.63
C MET A 34 6.63 2.57 8.91
N ALA A 35 6.34 3.01 7.69
CA ALA A 35 7.29 3.67 6.82
C ALA A 35 6.60 4.85 6.11
N PRO A 36 6.28 5.94 6.82
CA PRO A 36 5.89 7.18 6.16
C PRO A 36 7.09 7.69 5.37
N MET A 37 6.88 8.09 4.12
CA MET A 37 7.97 8.50 3.23
C MET A 37 7.80 9.94 2.78
N LEU A 38 8.92 10.64 2.73
CA LEU A 38 9.05 11.97 2.17
C LEU A 38 10.18 11.93 1.15
N VAL A 39 9.87 12.29 -0.08
CA VAL A 39 10.85 12.40 -1.16
C VAL A 39 11.23 13.87 -1.33
N LEU A 40 12.53 14.15 -1.32
CA LEU A 40 13.08 15.48 -1.47
C LEU A 40 13.86 15.58 -2.78
N GLN A 41 13.75 16.73 -3.43
CA GLN A 41 14.61 17.14 -4.53
C GLN A 41 15.15 18.53 -4.19
N ASP A 42 16.47 18.70 -4.22
CA ASP A 42 17.14 19.95 -3.85
C ASP A 42 16.67 20.48 -2.46
N GLU A 43 16.63 19.58 -1.47
CA GLU A 43 16.17 19.83 -0.10
C GLU A 43 14.70 20.25 0.06
N LYS A 44 13.92 20.22 -1.02
CA LYS A 44 12.49 20.54 -1.01
C LYS A 44 11.65 19.29 -1.15
N PRO A 45 10.54 19.16 -0.39
CA PRO A 45 9.65 18.02 -0.55
C PRO A 45 8.99 18.05 -1.94
N VAL A 46 9.04 16.93 -2.64
CA VAL A 46 8.34 16.73 -3.92
C VAL A 46 7.20 15.72 -3.79
N TYR A 47 7.35 14.71 -2.93
CA TYR A 47 6.29 13.76 -2.64
C TYR A 47 6.27 13.40 -1.15
N ALA A 48 5.07 13.17 -0.64
CA ALA A 48 4.84 12.51 0.64
C ALA A 48 3.85 11.36 0.43
N LEU A 49 4.15 10.18 0.96
CA LEU A 49 3.27 9.02 0.79
C LEU A 49 3.34 8.05 1.96
N GLY A 50 2.28 7.29 2.13
CA GLY A 50 2.18 6.27 3.14
C GLY A 50 0.98 5.36 2.91
N LEU A 51 1.04 4.17 3.50
CA LEU A 51 -0.02 3.17 3.42
C LEU A 51 0.02 2.26 4.64
N PRO A 52 -1.09 1.62 5.04
CA PRO A 52 -1.10 0.48 5.93
C PRO A 52 -0.73 -0.81 5.18
N GLY A 53 -0.38 -1.89 5.89
CA GLY A 53 -0.16 -3.18 5.24
C GLY A 53 0.91 -4.08 5.86
N GLY A 54 1.37 -3.78 7.08
CA GLY A 54 2.38 -4.59 7.77
C GLY A 54 3.68 -4.67 6.98
N LEU A 55 4.19 -5.87 6.73
CA LEU A 55 5.44 -6.08 5.97
C LEU A 55 5.36 -5.66 4.50
N ARG A 56 4.16 -5.42 3.98
CA ARG A 56 3.94 -4.95 2.60
C ARG A 56 4.06 -3.44 2.46
N ILE A 57 4.15 -2.68 3.56
CA ILE A 57 4.21 -1.21 3.55
C ILE A 57 5.42 -0.72 2.75
N PHE A 58 6.63 -1.07 3.20
CA PHE A 58 7.86 -0.58 2.59
C PHE A 58 7.98 -0.97 1.10
N PRO A 59 7.79 -2.25 0.71
CA PRO A 59 7.90 -2.63 -0.70
C PRO A 59 6.88 -1.96 -1.61
N SER A 60 5.65 -1.74 -1.12
CA SER A 60 4.62 -1.03 -1.89
C SER A 60 4.95 0.44 -2.08
N ALA A 61 5.46 1.09 -1.03
CA ALA A 61 5.88 2.48 -1.12
C ALA A 61 7.10 2.64 -2.03
N LEU A 62 8.07 1.71 -1.98
CA LEU A 62 9.23 1.69 -2.88
C LEU A 62 8.77 1.61 -4.35
N GLN A 63 7.87 0.69 -4.69
CA GLN A 63 7.33 0.56 -6.04
C GLN A 63 6.65 1.85 -6.52
N ALA A 64 5.87 2.51 -5.66
CA ALA A 64 5.25 3.78 -6.01
C ALA A 64 6.29 4.89 -6.27
N ILE A 65 7.36 4.95 -5.47
CA ILE A 65 8.45 5.93 -5.66
C ILE A 65 9.19 5.68 -6.98
N VAL A 66 9.52 4.41 -7.29
CA VAL A 66 10.12 4.02 -8.57
C VAL A 66 9.21 4.41 -9.74
N ASN A 67 7.91 4.15 -9.61
CA ASN A 67 6.94 4.53 -10.63
C ASN A 67 6.88 6.05 -10.86
N LEU A 68 7.02 6.84 -9.80
CA LEU A 68 7.04 8.31 -9.91
C LEU A 68 8.33 8.85 -10.51
N ILE A 69 9.49 8.28 -10.14
CA ILE A 69 10.80 8.85 -10.46
C ILE A 69 11.38 8.26 -11.75
N ASP A 70 11.28 6.94 -11.93
CA ASP A 70 11.94 6.22 -13.02
C ASP A 70 11.00 5.97 -14.21
N HIS A 71 9.69 5.99 -13.98
CA HIS A 71 8.68 5.73 -15.00
C HIS A 71 7.76 6.92 -15.30
N ASP A 72 8.04 8.11 -14.70
CA ASP A 72 7.29 9.35 -14.94
C ASP A 72 5.77 9.20 -14.81
N MET A 73 5.31 8.29 -13.96
CA MET A 73 3.88 8.12 -13.73
C MET A 73 3.30 9.33 -12.98
N THR A 74 2.06 9.66 -13.29
CA THR A 74 1.32 10.62 -12.45
C THR A 74 1.14 10.08 -11.05
N LEU A 75 0.90 10.96 -10.06
CA LEU A 75 0.73 10.57 -8.67
C LEU A 75 -0.37 9.50 -8.50
N GLN A 76 -1.52 9.67 -9.17
CA GLN A 76 -2.61 8.71 -9.12
C GLN A 76 -2.23 7.38 -9.76
N GLN A 77 -1.55 7.39 -10.92
CA GLN A 77 -1.06 6.17 -11.56
C GLN A 77 -0.12 5.38 -10.65
N ALA A 78 0.86 6.05 -10.05
CA ALA A 78 1.83 5.40 -9.18
C ALA A 78 1.20 4.80 -7.91
N VAL A 79 0.22 5.49 -7.32
CA VAL A 79 -0.50 5.05 -6.13
C VAL A 79 -1.37 3.83 -6.41
N GLU A 80 -1.99 3.75 -7.59
CA GLU A 80 -2.91 2.70 -8.00
C GLU A 80 -2.26 1.55 -8.77
N ALA A 81 -1.03 1.73 -9.26
CA ALA A 81 -0.31 0.71 -10.01
C ALA A 81 -0.33 -0.64 -9.31
N PRO A 82 -0.48 -1.74 -10.05
CA PRO A 82 -0.44 -3.08 -9.48
C PRO A 82 0.91 -3.38 -8.87
N ARG A 83 0.87 -4.16 -7.79
CA ARG A 83 2.02 -4.41 -6.92
C ARG A 83 2.46 -5.85 -6.96
N ILE A 84 3.74 -6.04 -6.63
CA ILE A 84 4.38 -7.33 -6.40
C ILE A 84 4.92 -7.37 -4.97
N TRP A 85 4.90 -8.55 -4.34
CA TRP A 85 5.47 -8.75 -3.01
C TRP A 85 5.94 -10.19 -2.79
N THR A 86 6.97 -10.37 -1.96
CA THR A 86 7.46 -11.68 -1.55
C THR A 86 8.12 -11.62 -0.18
N GLN A 87 8.08 -12.74 0.54
CA GLN A 87 8.91 -12.98 1.73
C GLN A 87 10.00 -14.04 1.46
N GLY A 88 10.34 -14.28 0.21
CA GLY A 88 11.39 -15.23 -0.19
C GLY A 88 10.89 -16.63 -0.50
N GLN A 89 9.61 -16.90 -0.42
CA GLN A 89 8.98 -18.16 -0.83
C GLN A 89 8.25 -17.96 -2.16
N GLU A 90 6.96 -17.70 -2.11
CA GLU A 90 6.18 -17.37 -3.30
C GLU A 90 6.21 -15.87 -3.58
N VAL A 91 6.02 -15.51 -4.83
CA VAL A 91 5.83 -14.13 -5.28
C VAL A 91 4.33 -13.87 -5.41
N GLU A 92 3.80 -13.00 -4.57
CA GLU A 92 2.44 -12.49 -4.74
C GLU A 92 2.43 -11.42 -5.83
N LEU A 93 1.50 -11.53 -6.75
CA LEU A 93 1.32 -10.64 -7.88
C LEU A 93 -0.13 -10.18 -7.94
N GLU A 94 -0.39 -8.89 -7.95
CA GLU A 94 -1.76 -8.41 -8.15
C GLU A 94 -2.29 -8.78 -9.53
N ASP A 95 -3.58 -9.02 -9.61
CA ASP A 95 -4.28 -9.49 -10.83
C ASP A 95 -3.97 -8.65 -12.06
N GLY A 96 -3.76 -7.34 -11.89
CA GLY A 96 -3.33 -6.44 -12.96
C GLY A 96 -1.98 -6.78 -13.60
N LEU A 97 -1.17 -7.61 -12.95
CA LEU A 97 0.11 -8.12 -13.46
C LEU A 97 0.04 -9.59 -13.90
N ALA A 98 -1.15 -10.17 -14.04
CA ALA A 98 -1.32 -11.59 -14.37
C ALA A 98 -0.57 -12.01 -15.65
N ALA A 99 -0.45 -11.12 -16.62
CA ALA A 99 0.30 -11.36 -17.86
C ALA A 99 1.81 -11.59 -17.63
N GLN A 100 2.36 -11.14 -16.51
CA GLN A 100 3.78 -11.31 -16.16
C GLN A 100 4.08 -12.66 -15.48
N LYS A 101 3.05 -13.36 -15.00
CA LYS A 101 3.17 -14.61 -14.27
C LYS A 101 4.00 -15.65 -15.02
N PRO A 102 3.73 -15.98 -16.32
CA PRO A 102 4.51 -17.01 -17.02
C PRO A 102 6.00 -16.68 -17.13
N GLY A 103 6.34 -15.40 -17.30
CA GLY A 103 7.72 -14.95 -17.36
C GLY A 103 8.47 -15.16 -16.03
N LEU A 104 7.81 -14.85 -14.92
CA LEU A 104 8.38 -15.06 -13.58
C LEU A 104 8.52 -16.55 -13.25
N GLU A 105 7.55 -17.36 -13.63
CA GLU A 105 7.60 -18.81 -13.44
C GLU A 105 8.73 -19.46 -14.28
N ALA A 106 8.97 -18.97 -15.49
CA ALA A 106 10.08 -19.41 -16.33
C ALA A 106 11.46 -19.08 -15.71
N LEU A 107 11.52 -18.05 -14.86
CA LEU A 107 12.73 -17.72 -14.06
C LEU A 107 12.84 -18.55 -12.76
N GLY A 108 11.91 -19.46 -12.50
CA GLY A 108 11.93 -20.36 -11.35
C GLY A 108 11.17 -19.84 -10.12
N HIS A 109 10.43 -18.76 -10.23
CA HIS A 109 9.61 -18.24 -9.14
C HIS A 109 8.28 -19.00 -9.04
N GLN A 110 7.83 -19.23 -7.81
CA GLN A 110 6.45 -19.65 -7.54
C GLN A 110 5.58 -18.40 -7.47
N VAL A 111 4.61 -18.25 -8.38
CA VAL A 111 3.81 -17.04 -8.49
C VAL A 111 2.35 -17.30 -8.13
N LYS A 112 1.85 -16.49 -7.20
CA LYS A 112 0.45 -16.48 -6.76
C LYS A 112 -0.23 -15.17 -7.13
N LEU A 113 -1.34 -15.25 -7.83
CA LEU A 113 -2.18 -14.08 -8.07
C LEU A 113 -3.00 -13.76 -6.83
N VAL A 114 -3.11 -12.48 -6.53
CA VAL A 114 -3.87 -11.96 -5.38
C VAL A 114 -4.65 -10.70 -5.79
N PRO A 115 -5.82 -10.44 -5.21
CA PRO A 115 -6.64 -9.28 -5.58
C PRO A 115 -5.96 -7.96 -5.22
N HIS A 116 -5.20 -7.90 -4.11
CA HIS A 116 -4.46 -6.71 -3.70
C HIS A 116 -3.28 -7.05 -2.78
N ILE A 117 -2.27 -6.18 -2.78
CA ILE A 117 -1.09 -6.25 -1.91
C ILE A 117 -1.01 -4.97 -1.07
N GLY A 118 -0.98 -5.14 0.26
CA GLY A 118 -0.97 -4.04 1.21
C GLY A 118 -2.32 -3.30 1.25
N GLY A 119 -2.34 -2.16 1.92
CA GLY A 119 -3.53 -1.32 2.06
C GLY A 119 -3.56 -0.14 1.08
N GLY A 120 -4.58 0.69 1.24
CA GLY A 120 -4.75 1.90 0.46
C GLY A 120 -3.61 2.90 0.71
N MET A 121 -2.91 3.26 -0.33
CA MET A 121 -1.89 4.31 -0.29
C MET A 121 -2.52 5.68 -0.43
N ASN A 122 -2.03 6.64 0.35
CA ASN A 122 -2.32 8.05 0.18
C ASN A 122 -1.01 8.77 -0.15
N ALA A 123 -1.07 9.72 -1.07
CA ALA A 123 0.10 10.47 -1.50
C ALA A 123 -0.25 11.93 -1.80
N ILE A 124 0.75 12.79 -1.65
CA ILE A 124 0.70 14.21 -2.02
C ILE A 124 1.93 14.51 -2.87
N SER A 125 1.74 15.23 -3.94
CA SER A 125 2.85 15.90 -4.66
C SER A 125 2.86 17.39 -4.32
N PHE A 126 4.07 17.91 -4.16
CA PHE A 126 4.32 19.32 -3.89
C PHE A 126 4.88 19.98 -5.16
N GLY A 127 4.17 20.98 -5.66
CA GLY A 127 4.53 21.77 -6.84
C GLY A 127 3.92 23.17 -6.71
N GLU A 128 3.75 23.88 -7.82
CA GLU A 128 2.99 25.13 -7.82
C GLU A 128 1.57 24.93 -7.27
N THR A 129 0.99 23.79 -7.56
CA THR A 129 -0.26 23.31 -6.98
C THR A 129 -0.02 21.96 -6.33
N MET A 130 -0.45 21.78 -5.08
CA MET A 130 -0.43 20.48 -4.43
C MET A 130 -1.48 19.56 -5.06
N THR A 131 -1.07 18.32 -5.32
CA THR A 131 -1.97 17.27 -5.84
C THR A 131 -2.03 16.13 -4.84
N GLY A 132 -3.22 15.63 -4.55
CA GLY A 132 -3.43 14.44 -3.73
C GLY A 132 -3.82 13.25 -4.56
N ALA A 133 -3.44 12.05 -4.12
CA ALA A 133 -3.90 10.78 -4.66
C ALA A 133 -4.28 9.82 -3.55
N ALA A 134 -5.33 9.06 -3.77
CA ALA A 134 -5.80 8.01 -2.87
C ALA A 134 -6.09 6.74 -3.65
N CYS A 135 -5.80 5.60 -3.03
CA CYS A 135 -5.81 4.29 -3.67
C CYS A 135 -7.18 3.62 -3.55
N TRP A 136 -7.60 2.94 -4.62
CA TRP A 136 -8.82 2.14 -4.67
C TRP A 136 -8.87 0.99 -3.63
N ARG A 137 -7.70 0.47 -3.20
CA ARG A 137 -7.61 -0.67 -2.26
C ARG A 137 -8.25 -0.42 -0.90
N ALA A 138 -8.55 0.84 -0.57
CA ALA A 138 -9.22 1.22 0.67
C ALA A 138 -10.32 2.28 0.42
N ASP A 139 -10.85 2.34 -0.80
CA ASP A 139 -11.89 3.30 -1.21
C ASP A 139 -11.57 4.74 -0.79
N GLY A 140 -10.28 5.08 -0.84
CA GLY A 140 -9.77 6.39 -0.44
C GLY A 140 -10.23 7.50 -1.36
N THR A 141 -10.42 8.70 -0.80
CA THR A 141 -10.69 9.92 -1.56
C THR A 141 -9.81 11.06 -1.10
N VAL A 142 -9.60 12.03 -1.96
CA VAL A 142 -8.81 13.23 -1.68
C VAL A 142 -9.76 14.40 -1.41
N LEU A 143 -9.48 15.12 -0.34
CA LEU A 143 -10.15 16.38 -0.01
C LEU A 143 -9.12 17.52 -0.04
N ALA A 144 -9.46 18.61 -0.68
CA ALA A 144 -8.61 19.80 -0.75
C ALA A 144 -9.28 21.00 -0.09
N LEU A 145 -8.49 21.84 0.58
CA LEU A 145 -8.93 23.16 1.07
C LEU A 145 -8.70 24.19 -0.04
N GLY A 146 -9.69 25.09 -0.22
CA GLY A 146 -9.61 26.15 -1.23
C GLY A 146 -10.21 25.80 -2.59
N GLY A 147 -10.90 24.69 -2.71
CA GLY A 147 -11.58 24.21 -3.91
C GLY A 147 -10.77 23.14 -4.64
N GLY A 148 -11.46 22.19 -5.15
CA GLY A 148 -10.94 21.02 -5.83
C GLY A 148 -11.62 19.78 -5.27
N LEU A 149 -12.54 19.25 -6.03
CA LEU A 149 -13.08 17.91 -5.79
C LEU A 149 -12.22 16.93 -6.57
N ALA A 150 -11.99 15.76 -5.98
CA ALA A 150 -11.51 14.63 -6.75
C ALA A 150 -12.40 14.46 -7.97
N ARG A 151 -11.82 14.37 -9.16
CA ARG A 151 -12.60 14.21 -10.38
C ARG A 151 -13.35 12.88 -10.29
N PRO A 152 -14.69 12.86 -10.33
CA PRO A 152 -15.44 11.62 -10.37
C PRO A 152 -15.02 10.80 -11.61
N GLY A 153 -14.86 9.50 -11.46
CA GLY A 153 -14.63 8.59 -12.58
C GLY A 153 -13.20 8.54 -13.13
N VAL A 154 -12.22 9.23 -12.53
CA VAL A 154 -10.81 9.01 -12.87
C VAL A 154 -10.26 7.88 -11.99
N ARG A 155 -10.79 6.68 -12.18
CA ARG A 155 -10.09 5.47 -11.77
C ARG A 155 -9.19 5.06 -12.91
N PHE A 156 -7.92 4.95 -12.64
CA PHE A 156 -6.94 4.43 -13.59
C PHE A 156 -7.10 2.90 -13.78
N TRP A 157 -7.83 2.28 -12.90
CA TRP A 157 -8.06 0.85 -12.82
C TRP A 157 -9.52 0.51 -13.10
N PRO A 158 -9.80 -0.61 -13.80
CA PRO A 158 -11.17 -1.02 -14.02
C PRO A 158 -11.90 -1.18 -12.68
N ASP A 159 -13.18 -0.84 -12.67
CA ASP A 159 -14.01 -1.00 -11.49
C ASP A 159 -13.84 -2.41 -10.89
N LYS A 160 -13.86 -2.50 -9.56
CA LYS A 160 -14.05 -3.79 -8.91
C LYS A 160 -15.19 -4.49 -9.62
N ALA A 161 -15.01 -5.77 -9.94
CA ALA A 161 -16.14 -6.59 -10.34
C ALA A 161 -17.27 -6.37 -9.33
N PRO A 162 -18.51 -6.20 -9.76
CA PRO A 162 -19.62 -6.06 -8.82
C PRO A 162 -19.50 -7.19 -7.81
N GLU A 163 -19.49 -6.84 -6.53
CA GLU A 163 -19.60 -7.84 -5.46
C GLU A 163 -20.87 -8.60 -5.78
N ASP A 164 -20.75 -9.91 -5.94
CA ASP A 164 -21.88 -10.75 -6.29
C ASP A 164 -23.01 -10.47 -5.30
N GLU A 165 -24.19 -10.12 -5.80
CA GLU A 165 -25.37 -9.73 -5.00
C GLU A 165 -25.83 -10.83 -4.00
N GLU A 166 -25.15 -11.97 -3.97
CA GLU A 166 -25.46 -13.09 -3.07
C GLU A 166 -25.08 -12.84 -1.61
N ASP A 167 -24.10 -11.96 -1.32
CA ASP A 167 -23.71 -11.67 0.08
C ASP A 167 -24.58 -10.58 0.75
N ALA A 168 -25.34 -9.81 -0.01
CA ALA A 168 -26.24 -8.78 0.53
C ALA A 168 -27.56 -9.33 1.09
N ALA A 169 -27.88 -10.60 0.83
CA ALA A 169 -29.13 -11.24 1.28
C ALA A 169 -28.98 -12.06 2.58
N ALA A 170 -27.80 -12.12 3.18
CA ALA A 170 -27.51 -12.95 4.38
C ALA A 170 -27.20 -12.11 5.64
N GLY A 171 -27.56 -10.82 5.68
CA GLY A 171 -27.38 -9.91 6.83
C GLY A 171 -28.73 -9.51 7.45
#